data_99cec1d871c1e2228a20a90594e2111b
#
_entry.id   99cec1d871c1e2228a20a90594e2111b
#
_cell.length_a   1.000
_cell.length_b   1.000
_cell.length_c   1.000
_cell.angle_alpha   90.00
_cell.angle_beta   90.00
_cell.angle_gamma   90.00
#
_symmetry.space_group_name_H-M   'P 1'
#
loop_
_entity.id
_entity.type
_entity.pdbx_description
1 polymer ?
#
loop_
_entity_poly.entity_id
_entity_poly.type
_entity_poly.pdbx_seq_one_letter_code
_entity_poly.pdbx_strand_id
1 'polypeptide(L)'
;MLHLNIIKVKTPEEMGKAAADEFEAVICRKPACVMGLATGSTPLPLYRELIAREQAGRLDFSRVRSANLDEYKGLAPDHPQSYRRFMQENLFDHISIKPENTIVPDGLAADIPAMCEAYERQIEDWGGVDIQLLGIGHDGHIGFNEPCDHFPVMTHEVKLTEMTREANKRFFSSIDEVPTAAVTMGIGTVMAARKIVMVITGADKADILYKVFFGPVTPEVPGSILQFHSDVTLICDEAAAARMPQ
;
A
#
# COMPACT_ATOMS: atom_id res chain seq x y z
N MET A 1 21.71 -3.78 9.06
CA MET A 1 21.55 -4.95 8.16
C MET A 1 20.11 -5.03 7.79
N LEU A 2 19.80 -5.25 6.52
CA LEU A 2 18.44 -5.48 6.04
C LEU A 2 17.84 -6.70 6.76
N HIS A 3 16.74 -6.54 7.49
CA HIS A 3 15.93 -7.65 7.96
C HIS A 3 14.82 -7.91 6.94
N LEU A 4 15.19 -8.51 5.80
CA LEU A 4 14.25 -8.95 4.78
C LEU A 4 13.83 -10.39 5.09
N ASN A 5 12.59 -10.55 5.51
CA ASN A 5 11.94 -11.86 5.59
C ASN A 5 11.25 -12.16 4.26
N ILE A 6 11.51 -13.31 3.66
CA ILE A 6 10.94 -13.70 2.37
C ILE A 6 10.06 -14.92 2.56
N ILE A 7 8.78 -14.77 2.22
CA ILE A 7 7.78 -15.84 2.24
C ILE A 7 7.37 -16.13 0.80
N LYS A 8 7.75 -17.32 0.31
CA LYS A 8 7.33 -17.77 -1.03
C LYS A 8 6.02 -18.54 -0.91
N VAL A 9 5.08 -18.21 -1.78
CA VAL A 9 3.73 -18.79 -1.82
C VAL A 9 3.41 -19.29 -3.22
N LYS A 10 2.39 -20.16 -3.34
CA LYS A 10 2.00 -20.74 -4.62
C LYS A 10 0.73 -20.12 -5.20
N THR A 11 -0.13 -19.59 -4.35
CA THR A 11 -1.43 -19.07 -4.76
C THR A 11 -1.71 -17.70 -4.14
N PRO A 12 -2.61 -16.90 -4.75
CA PRO A 12 -3.06 -15.65 -4.15
C PRO A 12 -3.69 -15.84 -2.75
N GLU A 13 -4.36 -16.98 -2.52
CA GLU A 13 -4.97 -17.32 -1.23
C GLU A 13 -3.89 -17.55 -0.16
N GLU A 14 -2.81 -18.27 -0.49
CA GLU A 14 -1.66 -18.45 0.40
C GLU A 14 -0.98 -17.11 0.70
N MET A 15 -0.86 -16.22 -0.30
CA MET A 15 -0.34 -14.87 -0.12
C MET A 15 -1.22 -14.06 0.85
N GLY A 16 -2.55 -14.11 0.66
CA GLY A 16 -3.50 -13.45 1.54
C GLY A 16 -3.38 -13.93 2.99
N LYS A 17 -3.25 -15.24 3.21
CA LYS A 17 -3.06 -15.84 4.54
C LYS A 17 -1.74 -15.41 5.17
N ALA A 18 -0.64 -15.51 4.44
CA ALA A 18 0.68 -15.12 4.95
C ALA A 18 0.72 -13.61 5.32
N ALA A 19 0.13 -12.76 4.48
CA ALA A 19 0.01 -11.34 4.80
C ALA A 19 -0.90 -11.10 6.02
N ALA A 20 -2.02 -11.82 6.11
CA ALA A 20 -2.93 -11.70 7.25
C ALA A 20 -2.30 -12.17 8.56
N ASP A 21 -1.39 -13.14 8.55
CA ASP A 21 -0.63 -13.57 9.75
C ASP A 21 0.22 -12.41 10.29
N GLU A 22 0.86 -11.63 9.42
CA GLU A 22 1.64 -10.45 9.81
C GLU A 22 0.74 -9.34 10.41
N PHE A 23 -0.41 -9.08 9.80
CA PHE A 23 -1.39 -8.11 10.30
C PHE A 23 -2.00 -8.56 11.63
N GLU A 24 -2.43 -9.82 11.74
CA GLU A 24 -2.97 -10.40 12.99
C GLU A 24 -1.97 -10.28 14.15
N ALA A 25 -0.69 -10.59 13.90
CA ALA A 25 0.36 -10.47 14.91
C ALA A 25 0.49 -9.01 15.45
N VAL A 26 0.34 -8.01 14.59
CA VAL A 26 0.38 -6.59 14.99
C VAL A 26 -0.89 -6.20 15.73
N ILE A 27 -2.08 -6.55 15.20
CA ILE A 27 -3.37 -6.21 15.81
C ILE A 27 -3.50 -6.84 17.20
N CYS A 28 -3.15 -8.12 17.35
CA CYS A 28 -3.20 -8.81 18.64
C CYS A 28 -2.25 -8.19 19.68
N ARG A 29 -1.06 -7.75 19.25
CA ARG A 29 -0.08 -7.08 20.14
C ARG A 29 -0.49 -5.65 20.49
N LYS A 30 -1.10 -4.92 19.57
CA LYS A 30 -1.54 -3.53 19.71
C LYS A 30 -2.93 -3.35 19.13
N PRO A 31 -4.01 -3.61 19.87
CA PRO A 31 -5.38 -3.51 19.36
C PRO A 31 -5.77 -2.14 18.81
N ALA A 32 -5.09 -1.07 19.18
CA ALA A 32 -5.26 0.29 18.63
C ALA A 32 -4.13 0.62 17.63
N CYS A 33 -3.65 -0.37 16.86
CA CYS A 33 -2.62 -0.15 15.85
C CYS A 33 -3.13 0.69 14.68
N VAL A 34 -2.19 1.26 13.93
CA VAL A 34 -2.43 1.98 12.68
C VAL A 34 -1.96 1.09 11.53
N MET A 35 -2.88 0.71 10.66
CA MET A 35 -2.58 -0.03 9.43
C MET A 35 -2.43 0.94 8.27
N GLY A 36 -1.30 0.89 7.58
CA GLY A 36 -1.14 1.48 6.27
C GLY A 36 -1.67 0.53 5.19
N LEU A 37 -2.61 0.98 4.38
CA LEU A 37 -3.32 0.13 3.42
C LEU A 37 -3.09 0.58 1.97
N ALA A 38 -3.16 -0.38 1.05
CA ALA A 38 -3.00 -0.18 -0.38
C ALA A 38 -4.25 -0.64 -1.13
N THR A 39 -4.46 -0.16 -2.34
CA THR A 39 -5.55 -0.56 -3.22
C THR A 39 -5.06 -1.43 -4.39
N GLY A 40 -5.96 -1.79 -5.29
CA GLY A 40 -5.68 -2.63 -6.44
C GLY A 40 -6.04 -4.11 -6.22
N SER A 41 -5.72 -4.95 -7.20
CA SER A 41 -6.13 -6.36 -7.17
C SER A 41 -5.27 -7.25 -6.27
N THR A 42 -3.99 -6.92 -6.11
CA THR A 42 -3.03 -7.74 -5.36
C THR A 42 -3.36 -7.86 -3.86
N PRO A 43 -3.80 -6.81 -3.15
CA PRO A 43 -4.16 -6.91 -1.72
C PRO A 43 -5.52 -7.58 -1.44
N LEU A 44 -6.38 -7.80 -2.42
CA LEU A 44 -7.72 -8.36 -2.19
C LEU A 44 -7.72 -9.72 -1.43
N PRO A 45 -6.81 -10.67 -1.68
CA PRO A 45 -6.75 -11.90 -0.91
C PRO A 45 -6.47 -11.65 0.58
N LEU A 46 -5.62 -10.66 0.93
CA LEU A 46 -5.40 -10.26 2.31
C LEU A 46 -6.69 -9.71 2.94
N TYR A 47 -7.40 -8.81 2.25
CA TYR A 47 -8.62 -8.21 2.79
C TYR A 47 -9.70 -9.27 3.05
N ARG A 48 -9.90 -10.22 2.12
CA ARG A 48 -10.80 -11.35 2.33
C ARG A 48 -10.42 -12.20 3.54
N GLU A 49 -9.13 -12.45 3.74
CA GLU A 49 -8.65 -13.23 4.88
C GLU A 49 -8.84 -12.48 6.21
N LEU A 50 -8.57 -11.17 6.25
CA LEU A 50 -8.82 -10.33 7.45
C LEU A 50 -10.30 -10.32 7.83
N ILE A 51 -11.20 -10.17 6.86
CA ILE A 51 -12.65 -10.26 7.05
C ILE A 51 -13.04 -11.64 7.62
N ALA A 52 -12.53 -12.72 7.05
CA ALA A 52 -12.82 -14.07 7.50
C ALA A 52 -12.33 -14.31 8.94
N ARG A 53 -11.17 -13.77 9.31
CA ARG A 53 -10.62 -13.87 10.69
C ARG A 53 -11.46 -13.11 11.71
N GLU A 54 -11.98 -11.95 11.36
CA GLU A 54 -12.90 -11.24 12.25
C GLU A 54 -14.23 -11.98 12.39
N GLN A 55 -14.80 -12.43 11.28
CA GLN A 55 -16.06 -13.22 11.32
C GLN A 55 -15.91 -14.51 12.14
N ALA A 56 -14.71 -15.09 12.17
CA ALA A 56 -14.37 -16.22 13.03
C ALA A 56 -14.04 -15.84 14.48
N GLY A 57 -14.12 -14.56 14.85
CA GLY A 57 -13.81 -14.06 16.20
C GLY A 57 -12.32 -14.07 16.56
N ARG A 58 -11.43 -14.17 15.57
CA ARG A 58 -9.97 -14.15 15.78
C ARG A 58 -9.42 -12.74 15.87
N LEU A 59 -10.05 -11.78 15.18
CA LEU A 59 -9.65 -10.36 15.13
C LEU A 59 -10.79 -9.47 15.56
N ASP A 60 -10.44 -8.28 16.07
CA ASP A 60 -11.34 -7.19 16.41
C ASP A 60 -10.75 -5.88 15.88
N PHE A 61 -11.42 -5.26 14.92
CA PHE A 61 -10.98 -4.00 14.30
C PHE A 61 -11.59 -2.76 14.96
N SER A 62 -12.44 -2.90 15.99
CA SER A 62 -13.18 -1.79 16.61
C SER A 62 -12.30 -0.65 17.14
N ARG A 63 -11.01 -0.93 17.42
CA ARG A 63 -10.03 0.03 17.93
C ARG A 63 -8.91 0.31 16.92
N VAL A 64 -8.84 -0.45 15.84
CA VAL A 64 -7.83 -0.30 14.78
C VAL A 64 -8.06 1.01 14.04
N ARG A 65 -6.99 1.60 13.55
CA ARG A 65 -7.00 2.76 12.65
C ARG A 65 -6.36 2.40 11.31
N SER A 66 -6.74 3.09 10.26
CA SER A 66 -6.12 2.87 8.95
C SER A 66 -5.83 4.18 8.21
N ALA A 67 -4.68 4.22 7.53
CA ALA A 67 -4.27 5.27 6.62
C ALA A 67 -3.95 4.66 5.26
N ASN A 68 -4.61 5.08 4.20
CA ASN A 68 -4.34 4.59 2.85
C ASN A 68 -3.14 5.32 2.22
N LEU A 69 -2.40 4.62 1.37
CA LEU A 69 -1.22 5.18 0.68
C LEU A 69 -1.56 6.38 -0.19
N ASP A 70 -2.71 6.36 -0.85
CA ASP A 70 -2.98 7.28 -1.94
C ASP A 70 -4.48 7.42 -2.26
N GLU A 71 -4.79 8.41 -3.09
CA GLU A 71 -6.09 8.61 -3.75
C GLU A 71 -5.88 9.39 -5.04
N TYR A 72 -6.72 9.15 -6.02
CA TYR A 72 -6.78 9.95 -7.24
C TYR A 72 -7.23 11.37 -6.97
N LYS A 73 -6.53 12.35 -7.55
CA LYS A 73 -6.98 13.73 -7.57
C LYS A 73 -8.17 13.91 -8.51
N GLY A 74 -9.21 14.58 -8.03
CA GLY A 74 -10.39 14.91 -8.81
C GLY A 74 -11.52 13.87 -8.75
N LEU A 75 -11.35 12.74 -8.05
CA LEU A 75 -12.44 11.78 -7.83
C LEU A 75 -13.13 12.04 -6.49
N ALA A 76 -14.46 12.05 -6.51
CA ALA A 76 -15.26 12.07 -5.28
C ALA A 76 -15.14 10.73 -4.52
N PRO A 77 -15.26 10.72 -3.18
CA PRO A 77 -15.13 9.50 -2.38
C PRO A 77 -16.11 8.37 -2.74
N ASP A 78 -17.25 8.72 -3.33
CA ASP A 78 -18.28 7.79 -3.81
C ASP A 78 -18.12 7.39 -5.29
N HIS A 79 -17.13 7.96 -5.98
CA HIS A 79 -16.84 7.60 -7.37
C HIS A 79 -16.46 6.12 -7.45
N PRO A 80 -16.95 5.35 -8.46
CA PRO A 80 -16.65 3.89 -8.58
C PRO A 80 -15.17 3.52 -8.57
N GLN A 81 -14.30 4.43 -8.98
CA GLN A 81 -12.85 4.20 -9.05
C GLN A 81 -12.06 4.95 -7.98
N SER A 82 -12.71 5.62 -7.01
CA SER A 82 -11.98 6.20 -5.89
C SER A 82 -11.43 5.10 -4.98
N TYR A 83 -10.28 5.34 -4.38
CA TYR A 83 -9.68 4.39 -3.44
C TYR A 83 -10.43 4.37 -2.11
N ARG A 84 -11.07 5.48 -1.73
CA ARG A 84 -11.99 5.50 -0.59
C ARG A 84 -13.12 4.48 -0.78
N ARG A 85 -13.77 4.49 -1.95
CA ARG A 85 -14.83 3.53 -2.27
C ARG A 85 -14.31 2.11 -2.37
N PHE A 86 -13.15 1.92 -3.01
CA PHE A 86 -12.50 0.61 -3.06
C PHE A 86 -12.32 0.02 -1.65
N MET A 87 -11.80 0.79 -0.71
CA MET A 87 -11.60 0.34 0.66
C MET A 87 -12.91 0.06 1.39
N GLN A 88 -13.93 0.89 1.15
CA GLN A 88 -15.25 0.70 1.70
C GLN A 88 -15.84 -0.65 1.27
N GLU A 89 -15.85 -0.92 -0.04
CA GLU A 89 -16.45 -2.11 -0.62
C GLU A 89 -15.67 -3.40 -0.34
N ASN A 90 -14.33 -3.33 -0.21
CA ASN A 90 -13.48 -4.52 -0.11
C ASN A 90 -12.99 -4.83 1.31
N LEU A 91 -13.15 -3.90 2.26
CA LEU A 91 -12.70 -4.12 3.64
C LEU A 91 -13.62 -3.46 4.67
N PHE A 92 -13.80 -2.13 4.62
CA PHE A 92 -14.36 -1.39 5.76
C PHE A 92 -15.81 -1.74 6.09
N ASP A 93 -16.66 -2.01 5.09
CA ASP A 93 -18.06 -2.43 5.29
C ASP A 93 -18.20 -3.84 5.88
N HIS A 94 -17.09 -4.60 5.93
CA HIS A 94 -17.10 -6.01 6.31
C HIS A 94 -16.42 -6.29 7.65
N ILE A 95 -15.85 -5.26 8.30
CA ILE A 95 -15.13 -5.35 9.57
C ILE A 95 -15.61 -4.29 10.56
N SER A 96 -15.30 -4.47 11.84
CA SER A 96 -15.76 -3.58 12.94
C SER A 96 -15.00 -2.26 13.03
N ILE A 97 -14.14 -1.91 12.03
CA ILE A 97 -13.42 -0.64 12.04
C ILE A 97 -14.40 0.54 11.97
N LYS A 98 -14.17 1.56 12.81
CA LYS A 98 -15.04 2.73 12.84
C LYS A 98 -14.69 3.69 11.70
N PRO A 99 -15.68 4.33 11.04
CA PRO A 99 -15.40 5.28 9.95
C PRO A 99 -14.43 6.40 10.33
N GLU A 100 -14.54 6.94 11.54
CA GLU A 100 -13.65 7.99 12.07
C GLU A 100 -12.20 7.52 12.29
N ASN A 101 -11.97 6.22 12.28
CA ASN A 101 -10.65 5.61 12.39
C ASN A 101 -10.02 5.31 11.03
N THR A 102 -10.63 5.71 9.92
CA THR A 102 -10.14 5.45 8.57
C THR A 102 -9.87 6.75 7.82
N ILE A 103 -8.65 6.93 7.33
CA ILE A 103 -8.30 8.08 6.49
C ILE A 103 -7.77 7.62 5.13
N VAL A 104 -8.19 8.35 4.10
CA VAL A 104 -7.69 8.27 2.73
C VAL A 104 -7.42 9.72 2.32
N PRO A 105 -6.35 10.04 1.56
CA PRO A 105 -6.11 11.41 1.13
C PRO A 105 -7.32 11.99 0.40
N ASP A 106 -7.64 13.26 0.64
CA ASP A 106 -8.77 13.91 -0.03
C ASP A 106 -8.34 14.45 -1.40
N GLY A 107 -8.67 13.72 -2.46
CA GLY A 107 -8.38 14.09 -3.84
C GLY A 107 -9.18 15.32 -4.36
N LEU A 108 -10.19 15.78 -3.61
CA LEU A 108 -11.00 16.97 -3.93
C LEU A 108 -10.62 18.21 -3.12
N ALA A 109 -9.63 18.11 -2.23
CA ALA A 109 -9.21 19.23 -1.40
C ALA A 109 -8.84 20.46 -2.27
N ALA A 110 -9.37 21.63 -1.89
CA ALA A 110 -9.08 22.87 -2.61
C ALA A 110 -7.61 23.32 -2.44
N ASP A 111 -7.00 22.97 -1.31
CA ASP A 111 -5.59 23.22 -0.99
C ASP A 111 -4.93 21.86 -0.70
N ILE A 112 -4.36 21.26 -1.73
CA ILE A 112 -3.70 19.94 -1.63
C ILE A 112 -2.49 19.98 -0.68
N PRO A 113 -1.58 20.96 -0.73
CA PRO A 113 -0.51 21.07 0.25
C PRO A 113 -1.00 21.06 1.71
N ALA A 114 -1.99 21.89 2.06
CA ALA A 114 -2.54 21.94 3.41
C ALA A 114 -3.21 20.61 3.80
N MET A 115 -3.89 19.95 2.85
CA MET A 115 -4.45 18.61 3.07
C MET A 115 -3.36 17.57 3.33
N CYS A 116 -2.28 17.57 2.54
CA CYS A 116 -1.14 16.67 2.76
C CYS A 116 -0.53 16.85 4.16
N GLU A 117 -0.30 18.10 4.59
CA GLU A 117 0.19 18.38 5.94
C GLU A 117 -0.78 17.89 7.04
N ALA A 118 -2.09 18.07 6.84
CA ALA A 118 -3.11 17.59 7.77
C ALA A 118 -3.14 16.05 7.82
N TYR A 119 -2.94 15.39 6.68
CA TYR A 119 -2.86 13.94 6.57
C TYR A 119 -1.67 13.38 7.36
N GLU A 120 -0.49 13.97 7.18
CA GLU A 120 0.71 13.58 7.93
C GLU A 120 0.55 13.81 9.44
N ARG A 121 0.03 14.97 9.85
CA ARG A 121 -0.26 15.25 11.26
C ARG A 121 -1.21 14.22 11.86
N GLN A 122 -2.25 13.80 11.12
CA GLN A 122 -3.18 12.80 11.62
C GLN A 122 -2.50 11.44 11.84
N ILE A 123 -1.60 11.03 10.94
CA ILE A 123 -0.79 9.81 11.11
C ILE A 123 0.12 9.94 12.32
N GLU A 124 0.78 11.09 12.50
CA GLU A 124 1.65 11.37 13.64
C GLU A 124 0.88 11.37 14.96
N ASP A 125 -0.29 12.01 15.03
CA ASP A 125 -1.18 12.04 16.20
C ASP A 125 -1.65 10.63 16.61
N TRP A 126 -1.76 9.73 15.63
CA TRP A 126 -2.06 8.32 15.89
C TRP A 126 -0.85 7.51 16.35
N GLY A 127 0.35 8.13 16.35
CA GLY A 127 1.61 7.53 16.77
C GLY A 127 2.36 6.82 15.64
N GLY A 128 2.06 7.15 14.39
CA GLY A 128 2.68 6.57 13.19
C GLY A 128 2.10 5.22 12.79
N VAL A 129 2.45 4.75 11.61
CA VAL A 129 1.98 3.48 11.04
C VAL A 129 2.69 2.30 11.72
N ASP A 130 1.92 1.33 12.22
CA ASP A 130 2.47 0.13 12.86
C ASP A 130 2.80 -0.97 11.85
N ILE A 131 2.01 -1.10 10.79
CA ILE A 131 2.22 -2.05 9.69
C ILE A 131 1.74 -1.44 8.37
N GLN A 132 2.62 -1.38 7.38
CA GLN A 132 2.34 -0.83 6.05
C GLN A 132 2.26 -1.93 5.01
N LEU A 133 1.13 -2.05 4.34
CA LEU A 133 0.98 -2.89 3.16
C LEU A 133 1.50 -2.16 1.93
N LEU A 134 2.30 -2.84 1.12
CA LEU A 134 2.78 -2.33 -0.17
C LEU A 134 2.57 -3.35 -1.29
N GLY A 135 2.22 -2.84 -2.47
CA GLY A 135 2.48 -3.49 -3.75
C GLY A 135 3.67 -2.84 -4.43
N ILE A 136 3.91 -3.16 -5.72
CA ILE A 136 4.97 -2.53 -6.53
C ILE A 136 4.54 -2.33 -7.98
N GLY A 137 4.85 -1.17 -8.53
CA GLY A 137 4.73 -0.91 -9.97
C GLY A 137 5.78 -1.63 -10.80
N HIS A 138 5.60 -1.68 -12.12
CA HIS A 138 6.57 -2.31 -13.03
C HIS A 138 7.91 -1.54 -13.12
N ASP A 139 7.89 -0.27 -12.81
CA ASP A 139 9.05 0.62 -12.74
C ASP A 139 9.65 0.72 -11.33
N GLY A 140 9.06 0.06 -10.35
CA GLY A 140 9.53 0.04 -8.96
C GLY A 140 8.90 1.09 -8.06
N HIS A 141 7.87 1.81 -8.51
CA HIS A 141 7.15 2.73 -7.63
C HIS A 141 6.42 2.00 -6.50
N ILE A 142 6.33 2.65 -5.35
CA ILE A 142 5.52 2.25 -4.20
C ILE A 142 4.55 3.39 -3.84
N GLY A 143 3.26 3.07 -3.63
CA GLY A 143 2.19 4.06 -3.74
C GLY A 143 2.19 4.64 -5.15
N PHE A 144 2.08 5.95 -5.30
CA PHE A 144 2.34 6.66 -6.56
C PHE A 144 3.68 7.41 -6.54
N ASN A 145 4.66 6.99 -5.73
CA ASN A 145 6.01 7.54 -5.80
C ASN A 145 6.72 7.01 -7.05
N GLU A 146 6.52 7.71 -8.17
CA GLU A 146 7.07 7.40 -9.48
C GLU A 146 8.60 7.61 -9.52
N PRO A 147 9.35 6.92 -10.43
CA PRO A 147 10.78 7.16 -10.64
C PRO A 147 11.10 8.64 -10.85
N CYS A 148 12.05 9.17 -10.09
CA CYS A 148 12.48 10.55 -10.17
C CYS A 148 13.93 10.72 -9.69
N ASP A 149 14.42 11.93 -9.46
CA ASP A 149 15.80 12.23 -9.07
C ASP A 149 16.02 12.31 -7.54
N HIS A 150 14.96 12.13 -6.75
CA HIS A 150 15.02 12.17 -5.29
C HIS A 150 13.95 11.24 -4.68
N PHE A 151 14.00 11.00 -3.38
CA PHE A 151 12.94 10.32 -2.64
C PHE A 151 12.01 11.37 -2.00
N PRO A 152 10.75 11.53 -2.46
CA PRO A 152 9.78 12.41 -1.81
C PRO A 152 9.53 11.99 -0.37
N VAL A 153 9.66 12.90 0.59
CA VAL A 153 9.62 12.54 2.01
C VAL A 153 8.18 12.47 2.54
N MET A 154 7.40 13.53 2.29
CA MET A 154 6.06 13.70 2.86
C MET A 154 4.98 13.37 1.83
N THR A 155 3.75 13.21 2.29
CA THR A 155 2.57 13.11 1.42
C THR A 155 2.52 14.30 0.47
N HIS A 156 2.29 14.05 -0.81
CA HIS A 156 2.36 15.06 -1.86
C HIS A 156 1.45 14.73 -3.05
N GLU A 157 1.17 15.76 -3.86
CA GLU A 157 0.56 15.57 -5.17
C GLU A 157 1.61 15.05 -6.15
N VAL A 158 1.23 14.08 -6.96
CA VAL A 158 2.07 13.52 -8.03
C VAL A 158 1.31 13.52 -9.35
N LYS A 159 2.01 13.86 -10.43
CA LYS A 159 1.49 13.67 -11.78
C LYS A 159 1.74 12.22 -12.19
N LEU A 160 0.67 11.52 -12.59
CA LEU A 160 0.77 10.13 -13.03
C LEU A 160 1.45 10.03 -14.39
N THR A 161 2.38 9.09 -14.51
CA THR A 161 3.02 8.80 -15.80
C THR A 161 2.03 8.18 -16.77
N GLU A 162 2.31 8.25 -18.07
CA GLU A 162 1.49 7.61 -19.08
C GLU A 162 1.44 6.09 -18.89
N MET A 163 2.56 5.48 -18.47
CA MET A 163 2.62 4.05 -18.13
C MET A 163 1.65 3.69 -17.00
N THR A 164 1.62 4.48 -15.91
CA THR A 164 0.71 4.27 -14.78
C THR A 164 -0.73 4.47 -15.21
N ARG A 165 -1.03 5.49 -16.02
CA ARG A 165 -2.38 5.72 -16.55
C ARG A 165 -2.84 4.57 -17.45
N GLU A 166 -2.01 4.08 -18.37
CA GLU A 166 -2.34 2.92 -19.21
C GLU A 166 -2.54 1.64 -18.38
N ALA A 167 -1.72 1.41 -17.36
CA ALA A 167 -1.90 0.26 -16.46
C ALA A 167 -3.25 0.32 -15.70
N ASN A 168 -3.70 1.51 -15.33
CA ASN A 168 -4.95 1.73 -14.60
C ASN A 168 -6.19 1.87 -15.50
N LYS A 169 -6.02 2.09 -16.81
CA LYS A 169 -7.11 2.23 -17.79
C LYS A 169 -8.13 1.09 -17.73
N ARG A 170 -7.69 -0.12 -17.38
CA ARG A 170 -8.55 -1.31 -17.21
C ARG A 170 -9.71 -1.11 -16.21
N PHE A 171 -9.62 -0.12 -15.35
CA PHE A 171 -10.64 0.22 -14.36
C PHE A 171 -11.58 1.34 -14.81
N PHE A 172 -11.30 1.99 -15.95
CA PHE A 172 -12.05 3.13 -16.49
C PHE A 172 -12.59 2.79 -17.88
N SER A 173 -13.57 3.55 -18.36
CA SER A 173 -14.14 3.33 -19.69
C SER A 173 -13.20 3.77 -20.82
N SER A 174 -12.35 4.77 -20.56
CA SER A 174 -11.33 5.27 -21.48
C SER A 174 -10.10 5.80 -20.73
N ILE A 175 -9.00 6.01 -21.46
CA ILE A 175 -7.78 6.62 -20.91
C ILE A 175 -8.02 8.08 -20.45
N ASP A 176 -8.96 8.78 -21.08
CA ASP A 176 -9.29 10.17 -20.77
C ASP A 176 -9.99 10.31 -19.43
N GLU A 177 -10.66 9.27 -18.97
CA GLU A 177 -11.28 9.20 -17.64
C GLU A 177 -10.28 8.87 -16.52
N VAL A 178 -9.09 8.33 -16.86
CA VAL A 178 -8.06 8.06 -15.86
C VAL A 178 -7.48 9.38 -15.37
N PRO A 179 -7.53 9.66 -14.06
CA PRO A 179 -6.96 10.89 -13.52
C PRO A 179 -5.50 11.11 -13.94
N THR A 180 -5.12 12.37 -14.10
CA THR A 180 -3.75 12.74 -14.48
C THR A 180 -2.83 12.97 -13.28
N ALA A 181 -3.41 13.02 -12.08
CA ALA A 181 -2.69 13.25 -10.83
C ALA A 181 -3.32 12.43 -9.68
N ALA A 182 -2.53 12.21 -8.67
CA ALA A 182 -2.93 11.57 -7.43
C ALA A 182 -2.29 12.29 -6.23
N VAL A 183 -2.78 12.01 -5.04
CA VAL A 183 -2.08 12.32 -3.79
C VAL A 183 -1.56 11.02 -3.21
N THR A 184 -0.29 10.99 -2.84
CA THR A 184 0.36 9.79 -2.34
C THR A 184 1.19 10.06 -1.11
N MET A 185 1.18 9.12 -0.16
CA MET A 185 2.08 9.09 0.97
C MET A 185 3.53 9.08 0.47
N GLY A 186 4.37 9.96 1.01
CA GLY A 186 5.77 10.04 0.62
C GLY A 186 6.60 8.86 1.10
N ILE A 187 7.75 8.68 0.49
CA ILE A 187 8.71 7.62 0.83
C ILE A 187 9.14 7.71 2.31
N GLY A 188 9.34 8.92 2.84
CA GLY A 188 9.71 9.09 4.25
C GLY A 188 8.63 8.58 5.20
N THR A 189 7.36 8.86 4.90
CA THR A 189 6.22 8.39 5.70
C THR A 189 6.09 6.87 5.63
N VAL A 190 6.26 6.28 4.43
CA VAL A 190 6.30 4.82 4.24
C VAL A 190 7.43 4.19 5.05
N MET A 191 8.64 4.76 4.97
CA MET A 191 9.83 4.26 5.68
C MET A 191 9.77 4.45 7.20
N ALA A 192 8.90 5.35 7.70
CA ALA A 192 8.65 5.55 9.13
C ALA A 192 7.71 4.48 9.73
N ALA A 193 7.07 3.65 8.92
CA ALA A 193 6.27 2.52 9.40
C ALA A 193 7.14 1.57 10.23
N ARG A 194 6.58 0.95 11.27
CA ARG A 194 7.35 0.02 12.12
C ARG A 194 7.63 -1.30 11.44
N LYS A 195 6.71 -1.74 10.58
CA LYS A 195 6.81 -2.96 9.78
C LYS A 195 6.26 -2.71 8.39
N ILE A 196 6.90 -3.29 7.38
CA ILE A 196 6.43 -3.27 6.00
C ILE A 196 6.11 -4.70 5.57
N VAL A 197 4.95 -4.89 4.97
CA VAL A 197 4.56 -6.12 4.28
C VAL A 197 4.37 -5.79 2.81
N MET A 198 5.25 -6.30 1.96
CA MET A 198 5.15 -6.14 0.52
C MET A 198 4.63 -7.42 -0.11
N VAL A 199 3.58 -7.30 -0.93
CA VAL A 199 2.96 -8.41 -1.65
C VAL A 199 3.18 -8.26 -3.15
N ILE A 200 3.75 -9.29 -3.80
CA ILE A 200 4.12 -9.27 -5.22
C ILE A 200 3.77 -10.61 -5.86
N THR A 201 3.07 -10.59 -6.99
CA THR A 201 2.75 -11.79 -7.77
C THR A 201 2.98 -11.56 -9.26
N GLY A 202 3.33 -12.64 -9.96
CA GLY A 202 3.45 -12.66 -11.41
C GLY A 202 4.88 -12.58 -11.94
N ALA A 203 5.13 -13.32 -13.02
CA ALA A 203 6.45 -13.38 -13.66
C ALA A 203 6.93 -12.03 -14.22
N ASP A 204 5.97 -11.15 -14.60
CA ASP A 204 6.24 -9.79 -15.06
C ASP A 204 6.84 -8.87 -14.00
N LYS A 205 6.78 -9.28 -12.72
CA LYS A 205 7.38 -8.57 -11.59
C LYS A 205 8.79 -9.08 -11.21
N ALA A 206 9.28 -10.17 -11.80
CA ALA A 206 10.55 -10.77 -11.40
C ALA A 206 11.75 -9.83 -11.54
N ASP A 207 11.79 -9.04 -12.62
CA ASP A 207 12.89 -8.09 -12.87
C ASP A 207 12.87 -6.93 -11.88
N ILE A 208 11.69 -6.36 -11.63
CA ILE A 208 11.59 -5.24 -10.72
C ILE A 208 11.78 -5.67 -9.26
N LEU A 209 11.33 -6.86 -8.88
CA LEU A 209 11.59 -7.42 -7.56
C LEU A 209 13.10 -7.57 -7.32
N TYR A 210 13.85 -8.09 -8.31
CA TYR A 210 15.30 -8.17 -8.22
C TYR A 210 15.94 -6.78 -8.05
N LYS A 211 15.54 -5.79 -8.86
CA LYS A 211 16.08 -4.43 -8.78
C LYS A 211 15.82 -3.80 -7.41
N VAL A 212 14.62 -4.00 -6.86
CA VAL A 212 14.20 -3.44 -5.55
C VAL A 212 15.03 -3.98 -4.41
N PHE A 213 15.26 -5.28 -4.32
CA PHE A 213 15.89 -5.89 -3.15
C PHE A 213 17.36 -6.27 -3.34
N PHE A 214 17.84 -6.36 -4.58
CA PHE A 214 19.20 -6.83 -4.89
C PHE A 214 19.96 -5.88 -5.82
N GLY A 215 19.32 -4.83 -6.32
CA GLY A 215 19.95 -3.76 -7.11
C GLY A 215 20.47 -2.61 -6.24
N PRO A 216 21.02 -1.56 -6.85
CA PRO A 216 21.39 -0.35 -6.12
C PRO A 216 20.17 0.38 -5.58
N VAL A 217 20.32 1.03 -4.43
CA VAL A 217 19.29 1.93 -3.90
C VAL A 217 19.35 3.24 -4.68
N THR A 218 18.26 3.56 -5.37
CA THR A 218 18.17 4.75 -6.23
C THR A 218 16.70 5.22 -6.31
N PRO A 219 16.44 6.53 -6.38
CA PRO A 219 15.09 7.05 -6.58
C PRO A 219 14.53 6.74 -7.99
N GLU A 220 15.36 6.32 -8.95
CA GLU A 220 14.91 5.76 -10.23
C GLU A 220 14.18 4.40 -10.08
N VAL A 221 14.34 3.74 -8.93
CA VAL A 221 13.62 2.55 -8.51
C VAL A 221 13.15 2.79 -7.07
N PRO A 222 12.05 3.54 -6.87
CA PRO A 222 11.68 4.07 -5.54
C PRO A 222 11.57 3.01 -4.45
N GLY A 223 11.05 1.82 -4.77
CA GLY A 223 10.97 0.69 -3.84
C GLY A 223 12.32 0.17 -3.36
N SER A 224 13.45 0.52 -4.04
CA SER A 224 14.79 0.09 -3.62
C SER A 224 15.21 0.64 -2.25
N ILE A 225 14.58 1.74 -1.80
CA ILE A 225 14.82 2.31 -0.46
C ILE A 225 14.46 1.33 0.67
N LEU A 226 13.55 0.39 0.41
CA LEU A 226 13.14 -0.62 1.38
C LEU A 226 14.33 -1.49 1.87
N GLN A 227 15.42 -1.53 1.13
CA GLN A 227 16.67 -2.17 1.59
C GLN A 227 17.23 -1.53 2.87
N PHE A 228 16.85 -0.32 3.21
CA PHE A 228 17.26 0.35 4.46
C PHE A 228 16.22 0.26 5.58
N HIS A 229 15.06 -0.33 5.33
CA HIS A 229 14.06 -0.51 6.37
C HIS A 229 14.43 -1.67 7.31
N SER A 230 14.13 -1.52 8.60
CA SER A 230 14.54 -2.47 9.64
C SER A 230 13.69 -3.75 9.73
N ASP A 231 12.47 -3.75 9.18
CA ASP A 231 11.51 -4.88 9.26
C ASP A 231 10.65 -4.93 8.00
N VAL A 232 11.10 -5.69 7.00
CA VAL A 232 10.37 -5.92 5.74
C VAL A 232 10.06 -7.41 5.58
N THR A 233 8.79 -7.73 5.42
CA THR A 233 8.35 -9.05 4.97
C THR A 233 7.90 -8.95 3.51
N LEU A 234 8.64 -9.61 2.62
CA LEU A 234 8.27 -9.80 1.23
C LEU A 234 7.51 -11.11 1.06
N ILE A 235 6.28 -11.05 0.60
CA ILE A 235 5.46 -12.22 0.27
C ILE A 235 5.29 -12.25 -1.24
N CYS A 236 5.81 -13.27 -1.90
CA CYS A 236 5.78 -13.35 -3.35
C CYS A 236 5.53 -14.78 -3.84
N ASP A 237 4.98 -14.91 -5.05
CA ASP A 237 4.89 -16.19 -5.70
C ASP A 237 6.24 -16.62 -6.33
N GLU A 238 6.33 -17.89 -6.72
CA GLU A 238 7.55 -18.44 -7.33
C GLU A 238 7.90 -17.73 -8.64
N ALA A 239 6.89 -17.26 -9.39
CA ALA A 239 7.10 -16.59 -10.66
C ALA A 239 7.71 -15.19 -10.46
N ALA A 240 7.24 -14.41 -9.48
CA ALA A 240 7.85 -13.14 -9.10
C ALA A 240 9.25 -13.32 -8.51
N ALA A 241 9.49 -14.43 -7.78
CA ALA A 241 10.77 -14.74 -7.16
C ALA A 241 11.82 -15.35 -8.12
N ALA A 242 11.50 -15.55 -9.41
CA ALA A 242 12.33 -16.34 -10.34
C ALA A 242 13.76 -15.79 -10.55
N ARG A 243 13.98 -14.50 -10.30
CA ARG A 243 15.32 -13.87 -10.41
C ARG A 243 16.04 -13.62 -9.09
N MET A 244 15.42 -14.02 -7.98
CA MET A 244 16.08 -13.88 -6.68
C MET A 244 17.34 -14.77 -6.60
N PRO A 245 18.42 -14.31 -5.96
CA PRO A 245 19.57 -15.15 -5.65
C PRO A 245 19.14 -16.40 -4.84
N GLN A 246 19.78 -17.52 -5.13
CA GLN A 246 19.58 -18.77 -4.38
C GLN A 246 20.26 -18.72 -3.03
#